data_e573e916f9241e119c7ebd9fd202aa51
#
_entry.id   e573e916f9241e119c7ebd9fd202aa51
#
_cell.length_a   1.000
_cell.length_b   1.000
_cell.length_c   1.000
_cell.angle_alpha   90.00
_cell.angle_beta   90.00
_cell.angle_gamma   90.00
#
_symmetry.space_group_name_H-M   'P 1'
#
loop_
_entity.id
_entity.type
_entity.pdbx_description
1 polymer ?
#
loop_
_entity_poly.entity_id
_entity_poly.type
_entity_poly.pdbx_seq_one_letter_code
_entity_poly.pdbx_strand_id
1 'polypeptide(L)'
;MKRIIYSIYIDIPSEDLDAQPPHHGDTEDKNQKAKREFFDHQIWLEYRQRIYARNIGIEYKLFTADDQWIEYRDNLAKQYPQLTMYNIVNFYKIHLMYQLKEEYDEMLYIDLDVVPVTKESFFDAWDLSKGMVIRHSMPMVEIRIEQIKDKENAFVKKGKTDSIRSPLAKYWNNKALLMEYGIDKDDAPVYNTGIVGINKQSLEELDYFGDFDHMIEVMTELKEEQPSMWPSYIQSYFGWDNETLWGFLCVKKNIKVQKIDQFWHYFLDRGTFIPKASKLIHVINKNFAVVRSWCEKNNL
;
A
#
# COMPACT_ATOMS: atom_id res chain seq x y z
N MET A 1 -7.50 -4.38 -26.16
CA MET A 1 -6.90 -4.37 -24.83
C MET A 1 -7.99 -4.06 -23.83
N LYS A 2 -8.30 -5.00 -22.93
CA LYS A 2 -9.37 -4.86 -21.94
C LYS A 2 -8.76 -4.31 -20.64
N ARG A 3 -9.37 -3.27 -20.07
CA ARG A 3 -8.87 -2.53 -18.91
C ARG A 3 -9.89 -2.51 -17.79
N ILE A 4 -9.40 -2.49 -16.54
CA ILE A 4 -10.26 -2.33 -15.37
C ILE A 4 -9.58 -1.40 -14.34
N ILE A 5 -10.40 -0.63 -13.63
CA ILE A 5 -10.05 0.01 -12.35
C ILE A 5 -10.79 -0.74 -11.25
N TYR A 6 -10.09 -1.09 -10.17
CA TYR A 6 -10.76 -1.73 -9.05
C TYR A 6 -10.23 -1.26 -7.71
N SER A 7 -11.07 -1.41 -6.70
CA SER A 7 -10.79 -1.11 -5.31
C SER A 7 -11.35 -2.20 -4.43
N ILE A 8 -10.91 -2.22 -3.16
CA ILE A 8 -11.50 -3.08 -2.14
C ILE A 8 -12.02 -2.23 -0.98
N TYR A 9 -13.12 -2.68 -0.38
CA TYR A 9 -13.61 -2.19 0.90
C TYR A 9 -14.04 -3.37 1.78
N ILE A 10 -13.25 -3.66 2.78
CA ILE A 10 -13.54 -4.68 3.80
C ILE A 10 -13.66 -3.95 5.13
N ASP A 11 -14.87 -3.94 5.69
CA ASP A 11 -15.09 -3.43 7.04
C ASP A 11 -14.60 -4.46 8.06
N ILE A 12 -13.37 -4.26 8.56
CA ILE A 12 -12.77 -5.14 9.56
C ILE A 12 -13.51 -4.90 10.90
N PRO A 13 -14.01 -5.97 11.57
CA PRO A 13 -14.60 -5.85 12.88
C PRO A 13 -13.67 -5.16 13.89
N SER A 14 -14.24 -4.39 14.83
CA SER A 14 -13.41 -3.61 15.78
C SER A 14 -12.56 -4.49 16.69
N GLU A 15 -13.02 -5.68 16.99
CA GLU A 15 -12.31 -6.72 17.76
C GLU A 15 -11.09 -7.30 17.03
N ASP A 16 -11.08 -7.24 15.70
CA ASP A 16 -9.99 -7.74 14.85
C ASP A 16 -8.99 -6.63 14.47
N LEU A 17 -9.21 -5.41 14.96
CA LEU A 17 -8.32 -4.29 14.74
C LEU A 17 -7.27 -4.17 15.84
N ASP A 18 -6.01 -4.31 15.50
CA ASP A 18 -4.92 -3.99 16.41
C ASP A 18 -4.93 -2.50 16.77
N ALA A 19 -4.71 -2.20 18.06
CA ALA A 19 -4.53 -0.83 18.51
C ALA A 19 -3.30 -0.21 17.84
N GLN A 20 -3.48 0.97 17.25
CA GLN A 20 -2.41 1.71 16.58
C GLN A 20 -2.28 3.12 17.16
N PRO A 21 -1.03 3.61 17.32
CA PRO A 21 -0.83 4.98 17.77
C PRO A 21 -1.57 5.99 16.89
N PRO A 22 -2.12 7.07 17.49
CA PRO A 22 -2.79 8.13 16.74
C PRO A 22 -1.90 8.72 15.65
N HIS A 23 -2.49 9.19 14.56
CA HIS A 23 -1.79 10.03 13.61
C HIS A 23 -1.26 11.31 14.29
N HIS A 24 -0.17 11.85 13.74
CA HIS A 24 0.43 13.07 14.30
C HIS A 24 -0.58 14.21 14.41
N GLY A 25 -0.84 14.66 15.64
CA GLY A 25 -1.82 15.71 15.95
C GLY A 25 -3.21 15.21 16.31
N ASP A 26 -3.46 13.91 16.20
CA ASP A 26 -4.70 13.27 16.65
C ASP A 26 -4.57 12.72 18.07
N THR A 27 -5.72 12.48 18.69
CA THR A 27 -5.83 11.80 20.00
C THR A 27 -6.51 10.42 19.88
N GLU A 28 -7.16 10.17 18.74
CA GLU A 28 -7.87 8.94 18.44
C GLU A 28 -6.92 7.88 17.87
N ASP A 29 -7.12 6.61 18.27
CA ASP A 29 -6.44 5.47 17.66
C ASP A 29 -6.59 5.49 16.13
N LYS A 30 -5.49 5.23 15.42
CA LYS A 30 -5.44 5.32 13.95
C LYS A 30 -6.46 4.42 13.25
N ASN A 31 -6.61 3.17 13.74
CA ASN A 31 -7.51 2.20 13.12
C ASN A 31 -8.97 2.51 13.43
N GLN A 32 -9.27 2.98 14.65
CA GLN A 32 -10.62 3.43 15.01
C GLN A 32 -11.04 4.66 14.19
N LYS A 33 -10.11 5.63 14.05
CA LYS A 33 -10.34 6.78 13.16
C LYS A 33 -10.61 6.33 11.73
N ALA A 34 -9.77 5.45 11.17
CA ALA A 34 -9.94 4.96 9.81
C ALA A 34 -11.31 4.29 9.62
N LYS A 35 -11.72 3.42 10.56
CA LYS A 35 -13.02 2.75 10.52
C LYS A 35 -14.18 3.75 10.49
N ARG A 36 -14.18 4.72 11.41
CA ARG A 36 -15.20 5.78 11.48
C ARG A 36 -15.25 6.62 10.19
N GLU A 37 -14.10 7.10 9.74
CA GLU A 37 -14.01 7.94 8.54
C GLU A 37 -14.46 7.19 7.27
N PHE A 38 -14.12 5.91 7.14
CA PHE A 38 -14.62 5.09 6.04
C PHE A 38 -16.14 4.88 6.14
N PHE A 39 -16.67 4.59 7.32
CA PHE A 39 -18.12 4.45 7.52
C PHE A 39 -18.88 5.70 7.06
N ASP A 40 -18.39 6.89 7.41
CA ASP A 40 -19.03 8.16 7.09
C ASP A 40 -18.86 8.57 5.61
N HIS A 41 -17.81 8.09 4.93
CA HIS A 41 -17.42 8.61 3.62
C HIS A 41 -17.37 7.59 2.48
N GLN A 42 -17.49 6.28 2.74
CA GLN A 42 -17.29 5.22 1.73
C GLN A 42 -18.11 5.43 0.45
N ILE A 43 -19.38 5.82 0.58
CA ILE A 43 -20.27 6.06 -0.58
C ILE A 43 -19.72 7.18 -1.47
N TRP A 44 -19.24 8.27 -0.85
CA TRP A 44 -18.65 9.38 -1.59
C TRP A 44 -17.33 9.00 -2.24
N LEU A 45 -16.47 8.24 -1.54
CA LEU A 45 -15.20 7.75 -2.06
C LEU A 45 -15.40 6.84 -3.28
N GLU A 46 -16.28 5.86 -3.16
CA GLU A 46 -16.67 4.99 -4.27
C GLU A 46 -17.24 5.78 -5.44
N TYR A 47 -18.14 6.72 -5.17
CA TYR A 47 -18.74 7.59 -6.20
C TYR A 47 -17.66 8.34 -6.98
N ARG A 48 -16.63 8.89 -6.30
CA ARG A 48 -15.52 9.57 -6.95
C ARG A 48 -14.74 8.66 -7.89
N GLN A 49 -14.47 7.45 -7.46
CA GLN A 49 -13.76 6.44 -8.28
C GLN A 49 -14.60 5.98 -9.47
N ARG A 50 -15.90 5.74 -9.29
CA ARG A 50 -16.84 5.42 -10.38
C ARG A 50 -16.94 6.54 -11.42
N ILE A 51 -17.03 7.79 -10.97
CA ILE A 51 -17.06 8.96 -11.88
C ILE A 51 -15.77 9.03 -12.68
N TYR A 52 -14.62 8.85 -12.04
CA TYR A 52 -13.35 8.85 -12.74
C TYR A 52 -13.29 7.76 -13.83
N ALA A 53 -13.60 6.53 -13.48
CA ALA A 53 -13.61 5.40 -14.41
C ALA A 53 -14.56 5.65 -15.60
N ARG A 54 -15.77 6.14 -15.32
CA ARG A 54 -16.75 6.52 -16.34
C ARG A 54 -16.23 7.62 -17.27
N ASN A 55 -15.57 8.65 -16.73
CA ASN A 55 -15.06 9.78 -17.51
C ASN A 55 -13.96 9.34 -18.49
N ILE A 56 -13.19 8.32 -18.15
CA ILE A 56 -12.13 7.77 -19.02
C ILE A 56 -12.57 6.52 -19.78
N GLY A 57 -13.84 6.13 -19.68
CA GLY A 57 -14.41 5.00 -20.43
C GLY A 57 -13.93 3.62 -20.01
N ILE A 58 -13.55 3.45 -18.73
CA ILE A 58 -13.01 2.19 -18.18
C ILE A 58 -14.01 1.59 -17.19
N GLU A 59 -14.07 0.26 -17.14
CA GLU A 59 -14.85 -0.47 -16.15
C GLU A 59 -14.28 -0.23 -14.73
N TYR A 60 -15.18 -0.09 -13.75
CA TYR A 60 -14.83 0.00 -12.34
C TYR A 60 -15.53 -1.06 -11.51
N LYS A 61 -14.79 -1.73 -10.65
CA LYS A 61 -15.33 -2.72 -9.70
C LYS A 61 -14.86 -2.44 -8.28
N LEU A 62 -15.80 -2.36 -7.34
CA LEU A 62 -15.52 -2.39 -5.91
C LEU A 62 -15.77 -3.80 -5.39
N PHE A 63 -14.74 -4.41 -4.81
CA PHE A 63 -14.85 -5.69 -4.10
C PHE A 63 -15.12 -5.43 -2.62
N THR A 64 -16.01 -6.20 -2.04
CA THR A 64 -16.45 -6.07 -0.66
C THR A 64 -16.36 -7.42 0.07
N ALA A 65 -16.82 -7.48 1.32
CA ALA A 65 -16.86 -8.71 2.12
C ALA A 65 -17.96 -9.66 1.63
N ASP A 66 -17.72 -10.31 0.50
CA ASP A 66 -18.56 -11.36 -0.10
C ASP A 66 -18.05 -12.78 0.26
N ASP A 67 -18.72 -13.80 -0.28
CA ASP A 67 -18.35 -15.20 -0.03
C ASP A 67 -16.91 -15.52 -0.46
N GLN A 68 -16.43 -14.90 -1.55
CA GLN A 68 -15.07 -15.06 -2.02
C GLN A 68 -14.03 -14.51 -1.03
N TRP A 69 -14.31 -13.33 -0.46
CA TRP A 69 -13.47 -12.77 0.61
C TRP A 69 -13.46 -13.67 1.83
N ILE A 70 -14.63 -14.17 2.27
CA ILE A 70 -14.76 -15.02 3.45
C ILE A 70 -13.91 -16.28 3.27
N GLU A 71 -14.03 -16.96 2.13
CA GLU A 71 -13.24 -18.16 1.82
C GLU A 71 -11.73 -17.85 1.81
N TYR A 72 -11.31 -16.78 1.13
CA TYR A 72 -9.91 -16.36 1.10
C TYR A 72 -9.36 -16.06 2.49
N ARG A 73 -10.08 -15.26 3.28
CA ARG A 73 -9.73 -14.90 4.65
C ARG A 73 -9.54 -16.13 5.52
N ASP A 74 -10.53 -17.03 5.53
CA ASP A 74 -10.55 -18.18 6.43
C ASP A 74 -9.42 -19.17 6.08
N ASN A 75 -9.15 -19.37 4.79
CA ASN A 75 -8.04 -20.20 4.33
C ASN A 75 -6.69 -19.59 4.73
N LEU A 76 -6.49 -18.29 4.49
CA LEU A 76 -5.22 -17.64 4.79
C LEU A 76 -4.97 -17.55 6.31
N ALA A 77 -5.99 -17.20 7.10
CA ALA A 77 -5.89 -17.15 8.56
C ALA A 77 -5.60 -18.52 9.19
N LYS A 78 -6.16 -19.59 8.61
CA LYS A 78 -5.88 -20.97 9.04
C LYS A 78 -4.44 -21.41 8.70
N GLN A 79 -3.97 -21.03 7.52
CA GLN A 79 -2.63 -21.40 7.05
C GLN A 79 -1.54 -20.58 7.76
N TYR A 80 -1.80 -19.31 8.01
CA TYR A 80 -0.85 -18.36 8.61
C TYR A 80 -1.49 -17.63 9.81
N PRO A 81 -1.62 -18.30 10.97
CA PRO A 81 -2.30 -17.73 12.13
C PRO A 81 -1.60 -16.50 12.73
N GLN A 82 -0.35 -16.22 12.36
CA GLN A 82 0.40 -15.02 12.75
C GLN A 82 -0.03 -13.75 11.97
N LEU A 83 -0.74 -13.89 10.86
CA LEU A 83 -1.20 -12.74 10.08
C LEU A 83 -2.39 -12.05 10.75
N THR A 84 -2.32 -10.73 10.83
CA THR A 84 -3.45 -9.92 11.28
C THR A 84 -4.50 -9.80 10.16
N MET A 85 -5.72 -9.42 10.51
CA MET A 85 -6.78 -9.15 9.52
C MET A 85 -6.34 -8.07 8.53
N TYR A 86 -5.59 -7.07 8.99
CA TYR A 86 -5.02 -6.03 8.13
C TYR A 86 -4.05 -6.61 7.07
N ASN A 87 -3.19 -7.58 7.46
CA ASN A 87 -2.31 -8.26 6.51
C ASN A 87 -3.13 -9.02 5.47
N ILE A 88 -4.14 -9.78 5.91
CA ILE A 88 -4.99 -10.59 5.02
C ILE A 88 -5.70 -9.72 3.99
N VAL A 89 -6.29 -8.58 4.39
CA VAL A 89 -6.92 -7.60 3.47
C VAL A 89 -5.89 -7.10 2.43
N ASN A 90 -4.68 -6.79 2.87
CA ASN A 90 -3.63 -6.32 1.96
C ASN A 90 -3.11 -7.38 1.00
N PHE A 91 -3.12 -8.66 1.36
CA PHE A 91 -2.82 -9.76 0.43
C PHE A 91 -4.00 -10.04 -0.50
N TYR A 92 -5.24 -9.88 -0.03
CA TYR A 92 -6.43 -10.08 -0.85
C TYR A 92 -6.48 -9.15 -2.06
N LYS A 93 -6.11 -7.88 -1.91
CA LYS A 93 -6.05 -6.96 -3.05
C LYS A 93 -5.14 -7.43 -4.17
N ILE A 94 -4.04 -8.13 -3.82
CA ILE A 94 -3.11 -8.70 -4.78
C ILE A 94 -3.67 -9.99 -5.36
N HIS A 95 -4.30 -10.83 -4.54
CA HIS A 95 -4.99 -12.02 -5.00
C HIS A 95 -6.04 -11.69 -6.08
N LEU A 96 -6.80 -10.61 -5.89
CA LEU A 96 -7.75 -10.13 -6.90
C LEU A 96 -7.07 -9.72 -8.22
N MET A 97 -5.83 -9.18 -8.20
CA MET A 97 -5.10 -8.91 -9.46
C MET A 97 -4.90 -10.18 -10.25
N TYR A 98 -4.51 -11.29 -9.57
CA TYR A 98 -4.31 -12.58 -10.22
C TYR A 98 -5.60 -13.21 -10.76
N GLN A 99 -6.73 -12.93 -10.16
CA GLN A 99 -8.02 -13.34 -10.71
C GLN A 99 -8.43 -12.48 -11.90
N LEU A 100 -8.28 -11.15 -11.78
CA LEU A 100 -8.66 -10.20 -12.82
C LEU A 100 -7.81 -10.33 -14.09
N LYS A 101 -6.53 -10.76 -13.99
CA LYS A 101 -5.68 -10.98 -15.18
C LYS A 101 -6.21 -12.00 -16.16
N GLU A 102 -7.13 -12.88 -15.74
CA GLU A 102 -7.76 -13.86 -16.65
C GLU A 102 -8.76 -13.19 -17.62
N GLU A 103 -9.24 -11.99 -17.28
CA GLU A 103 -10.22 -11.26 -18.05
C GLU A 103 -9.68 -9.93 -18.61
N TYR A 104 -8.71 -9.31 -17.95
CA TYR A 104 -8.20 -7.99 -18.29
C TYR A 104 -6.71 -8.00 -18.61
N ASP A 105 -6.32 -7.22 -19.63
CA ASP A 105 -4.93 -7.07 -20.07
C ASP A 105 -4.16 -6.07 -19.19
N GLU A 106 -4.84 -5.01 -18.73
CA GLU A 106 -4.28 -3.94 -17.91
C GLU A 106 -5.22 -3.61 -16.74
N MET A 107 -4.65 -3.44 -15.56
CA MET A 107 -5.37 -3.19 -14.33
C MET A 107 -4.80 -1.97 -13.61
N LEU A 108 -5.69 -1.14 -13.07
CA LEU A 108 -5.37 -0.09 -12.12
C LEU A 108 -6.05 -0.41 -10.78
N TYR A 109 -5.27 -0.81 -9.79
CA TYR A 109 -5.74 -0.85 -8.41
C TYR A 109 -5.60 0.52 -7.78
N ILE A 110 -6.62 0.96 -7.06
CA ILE A 110 -6.58 2.14 -6.20
C ILE A 110 -7.23 1.82 -4.84
N ASP A 111 -6.55 2.14 -3.73
CA ASP A 111 -7.16 2.03 -2.40
C ASP A 111 -8.44 2.88 -2.34
N LEU A 112 -9.43 2.48 -1.54
CA LEU A 112 -10.69 3.23 -1.46
C LEU A 112 -10.49 4.68 -0.97
N ASP A 113 -9.44 4.95 -0.20
CA ASP A 113 -9.05 6.29 0.25
C ASP A 113 -8.24 7.09 -0.78
N VAL A 114 -8.15 6.62 -2.01
CA VAL A 114 -7.63 7.38 -3.14
C VAL A 114 -8.78 8.10 -3.84
N VAL A 115 -8.73 9.43 -3.84
CA VAL A 115 -9.75 10.30 -4.45
C VAL A 115 -9.26 10.81 -5.80
N PRO A 116 -9.83 10.35 -6.93
CA PRO A 116 -9.54 10.91 -8.24
C PRO A 116 -10.11 12.33 -8.37
N VAL A 117 -9.27 13.26 -8.84
CA VAL A 117 -9.61 14.68 -9.02
C VAL A 117 -9.25 15.19 -10.43
N THR A 118 -9.14 14.28 -11.38
CA THR A 118 -8.80 14.56 -12.78
C THR A 118 -9.77 13.87 -13.73
N LYS A 119 -9.77 14.30 -15.00
CA LYS A 119 -10.41 13.62 -16.13
C LYS A 119 -9.38 12.98 -17.07
N GLU A 120 -8.09 13.15 -16.77
CA GLU A 120 -7.02 12.53 -17.53
C GLU A 120 -6.98 11.02 -17.26
N SER A 121 -6.85 10.22 -18.32
CA SER A 121 -6.77 8.76 -18.19
C SER A 121 -5.40 8.34 -17.63
N PHE A 122 -5.40 7.53 -16.59
CA PHE A 122 -4.18 6.89 -16.09
C PHE A 122 -3.50 6.05 -17.17
N PHE A 123 -4.27 5.30 -17.94
CA PHE A 123 -3.75 4.41 -18.98
C PHE A 123 -3.24 5.14 -20.22
N ASP A 124 -3.57 6.42 -20.40
CA ASP A 124 -2.99 7.25 -21.46
C ASP A 124 -1.74 7.97 -20.98
N ALA A 125 -1.66 8.25 -19.65
CA ALA A 125 -0.48 8.87 -19.06
C ALA A 125 0.65 7.86 -18.82
N TRP A 126 0.33 6.59 -18.60
CA TRP A 126 1.26 5.54 -18.23
C TRP A 126 1.15 4.34 -19.16
N ASP A 127 2.22 4.07 -19.91
CA ASP A 127 2.32 2.89 -20.80
C ASP A 127 2.73 1.65 -19.98
N LEU A 128 1.75 0.83 -19.60
CA LEU A 128 1.99 -0.35 -18.75
C LEU A 128 2.80 -1.46 -19.46
N SER A 129 3.01 -1.36 -20.78
CA SER A 129 3.91 -2.28 -21.49
C SER A 129 5.39 -2.04 -21.14
N LYS A 130 5.71 -0.86 -20.60
CA LYS A 130 7.07 -0.50 -20.15
C LYS A 130 7.40 -0.97 -18.73
N GLY A 131 6.44 -1.58 -18.04
CA GLY A 131 6.56 -2.05 -16.68
C GLY A 131 5.43 -1.53 -15.78
N MET A 132 5.31 -2.08 -14.58
CA MET A 132 4.30 -1.64 -13.62
C MET A 132 4.54 -0.20 -13.17
N VAL A 133 3.45 0.48 -12.80
CA VAL A 133 3.47 1.86 -12.30
C VAL A 133 3.11 1.86 -10.82
N ILE A 134 4.03 2.30 -9.97
CA ILE A 134 3.87 2.29 -8.51
C ILE A 134 4.68 3.42 -7.86
N ARG A 135 4.23 3.90 -6.69
CA ARG A 135 4.96 4.91 -5.95
C ARG A 135 6.17 4.31 -5.22
N HIS A 136 7.32 4.94 -5.44
CA HIS A 136 8.57 4.63 -4.75
C HIS A 136 8.80 5.62 -3.62
N SER A 137 8.98 5.12 -2.40
CA SER A 137 9.11 5.93 -1.18
C SER A 137 10.55 6.04 -0.67
N MET A 138 11.56 5.57 -1.44
CA MET A 138 12.98 5.60 -1.02
C MET A 138 13.52 6.98 -0.63
N PRO A 139 13.22 8.09 -1.33
CA PRO A 139 13.72 9.41 -0.91
C PRO A 139 13.33 9.77 0.52
N MET A 140 12.17 9.30 0.98
CA MET A 140 11.74 9.49 2.37
C MET A 140 12.53 8.61 3.35
N VAL A 141 12.90 7.41 2.93
CA VAL A 141 13.69 6.46 3.74
C VAL A 141 15.12 6.96 3.90
N GLU A 142 15.79 7.40 2.83
CA GLU A 142 17.15 7.93 2.84
C GLU A 142 17.31 9.12 3.81
N ILE A 143 16.42 10.12 3.70
CA ILE A 143 16.40 11.27 4.61
C ILE A 143 16.25 10.81 6.07
N ARG A 144 15.49 9.73 6.32
CA ARG A 144 15.23 9.23 7.68
C ARG A 144 16.37 8.39 8.22
N ILE A 145 17.03 7.57 7.39
CA ILE A 145 18.22 6.82 7.76
C ILE A 145 19.33 7.78 8.19
N GLU A 146 19.58 8.85 7.43
CA GLU A 146 20.55 9.88 7.80
C GLU A 146 20.20 10.57 9.12
N GLN A 147 18.91 10.91 9.32
CA GLN A 147 18.44 11.51 10.57
C GLN A 147 18.56 10.58 11.78
N ILE A 148 18.48 9.26 11.58
CA ILE A 148 18.62 8.26 12.64
C ILE A 148 20.08 7.99 12.95
N LYS A 149 20.98 7.91 11.97
CA LYS A 149 22.42 7.73 12.18
C LYS A 149 23.02 8.77 13.11
N ASP A 150 22.54 10.01 13.03
CA ASP A 150 23.02 11.10 13.90
C ASP A 150 22.37 11.11 15.31
N LYS A 151 21.28 10.35 15.53
CA LYS A 151 20.41 10.52 16.72
C LYS A 151 19.83 9.21 17.25
N GLU A 152 20.58 8.11 17.25
CA GLU A 152 20.12 6.76 17.66
C GLU A 152 19.31 6.70 18.96
N ASN A 153 19.48 7.64 19.87
CA ASN A 153 18.75 7.67 21.14
C ASN A 153 17.62 8.72 21.24
N ALA A 154 17.58 9.71 20.35
CA ALA A 154 16.68 10.85 20.52
C ALA A 154 15.32 10.64 19.83
N PHE A 155 15.28 9.88 18.74
CA PHE A 155 14.07 9.66 17.94
C PHE A 155 13.15 8.58 18.55
N VAL A 156 13.74 7.49 19.04
CA VAL A 156 13.01 6.40 19.70
C VAL A 156 12.39 6.88 21.02
N LYS A 157 13.06 7.78 21.75
CA LYS A 157 12.57 8.29 23.04
C LYS A 157 11.48 9.37 22.97
N LYS A 158 11.24 10.00 21.82
CA LYS A 158 10.31 11.14 21.70
C LYS A 158 8.93 10.82 21.09
N GLY A 159 8.56 9.58 20.88
CA GLY A 159 7.25 9.22 20.32
C GLY A 159 6.95 9.74 18.91
N LYS A 160 7.95 10.34 18.23
CA LYS A 160 7.82 10.84 16.85
C LYS A 160 8.05 9.78 15.77
N THR A 161 8.11 8.52 16.15
CA THR A 161 8.50 7.41 15.30
C THR A 161 7.39 6.91 14.36
N ASP A 162 6.13 7.23 14.61
CA ASP A 162 5.03 6.55 13.93
C ASP A 162 4.90 6.90 12.45
N SER A 163 5.14 8.14 12.06
CA SER A 163 5.16 8.52 10.63
C SER A 163 6.42 8.03 9.88
N ILE A 164 7.42 7.55 10.60
CA ILE A 164 8.69 7.06 10.08
C ILE A 164 8.69 5.53 10.04
N ARG A 165 7.95 4.88 10.95
CA ARG A 165 7.95 3.41 11.12
C ARG A 165 7.63 2.68 9.85
N SER A 166 6.55 3.05 9.16
CA SER A 166 6.09 2.25 8.02
C SER A 166 7.10 2.17 6.87
N PRO A 167 7.65 3.26 6.31
CA PRO A 167 8.67 3.16 5.26
C PRO A 167 9.97 2.49 5.73
N LEU A 168 10.41 2.74 6.97
CA LEU A 168 11.60 2.10 7.53
C LEU A 168 11.39 0.61 7.77
N ALA A 169 10.24 0.20 8.30
CA ALA A 169 9.91 -1.20 8.47
C ALA A 169 9.99 -1.95 7.14
N LYS A 170 9.37 -1.40 6.09
CA LYS A 170 9.40 -1.98 4.75
C LYS A 170 10.82 -2.05 4.17
N TYR A 171 11.61 -1.02 4.39
CA TYR A 171 13.02 -1.00 3.96
C TYR A 171 13.83 -2.12 4.61
N TRP A 172 13.78 -2.24 5.95
CA TRP A 172 14.55 -3.23 6.68
C TRP A 172 14.05 -4.65 6.44
N ASN A 173 12.73 -4.86 6.38
CA ASN A 173 12.16 -6.16 6.02
C ASN A 173 12.59 -6.59 4.62
N ASN A 174 12.50 -5.69 3.64
CA ASN A 174 12.91 -5.99 2.27
C ASN A 174 14.42 -6.28 2.20
N LYS A 175 15.25 -5.47 2.88
CA LYS A 175 16.70 -5.70 2.94
C LYS A 175 17.03 -7.04 3.57
N ALA A 176 16.35 -7.42 4.65
CA ALA A 176 16.53 -8.70 5.29
C ALA A 176 16.19 -9.87 4.35
N LEU A 177 15.03 -9.81 3.69
CA LEU A 177 14.65 -10.82 2.68
C LEU A 177 15.68 -10.93 1.55
N LEU A 178 16.15 -9.80 1.02
CA LEU A 178 17.18 -9.82 -0.03
C LEU A 178 18.46 -10.51 0.44
N MET A 179 18.89 -10.26 1.68
CA MET A 179 20.08 -10.88 2.25
C MET A 179 19.91 -12.39 2.46
N GLU A 180 18.75 -12.85 2.93
CA GLU A 180 18.44 -14.28 3.07
C GLU A 180 18.52 -15.01 1.73
N TYR A 181 18.16 -14.34 0.64
CA TYR A 181 18.28 -14.89 -0.71
C TYR A 181 19.65 -14.62 -1.37
N GLY A 182 20.65 -14.12 -0.61
CA GLY A 182 22.00 -13.85 -1.10
C GLY A 182 22.06 -12.70 -2.13
N ILE A 183 21.07 -11.82 -2.13
CA ILE A 183 21.01 -10.67 -3.03
C ILE A 183 21.60 -9.47 -2.30
N ASP A 184 22.86 -9.15 -2.60
CA ASP A 184 23.51 -7.94 -2.10
C ASP A 184 23.09 -6.74 -2.95
N LYS A 185 22.18 -5.91 -2.41
CA LYS A 185 21.81 -4.63 -2.97
C LYS A 185 21.81 -3.56 -1.89
N ASP A 186 22.51 -2.48 -2.18
CA ASP A 186 22.58 -1.33 -1.27
C ASP A 186 21.19 -0.71 -1.03
N ASP A 187 20.33 -0.70 -2.05
CA ASP A 187 18.99 -0.09 -2.02
C ASP A 187 17.89 -1.15 -2.10
N ALA A 188 17.23 -1.39 -0.96
CA ALA A 188 15.98 -2.14 -0.92
C ALA A 188 14.82 -1.19 -1.28
N PRO A 189 14.07 -1.41 -2.38
CA PRO A 189 12.99 -0.50 -2.77
C PRO A 189 11.84 -0.55 -1.77
N VAL A 190 11.28 0.63 -1.48
CA VAL A 190 10.06 0.75 -0.67
C VAL A 190 8.95 1.29 -1.55
N TYR A 191 7.96 0.45 -1.82
CA TYR A 191 6.79 0.82 -2.61
C TYR A 191 5.58 1.13 -1.73
N ASN A 192 4.65 1.90 -2.28
CA ASN A 192 3.32 2.05 -1.71
C ASN A 192 2.30 1.50 -2.69
N THR A 193 1.54 0.49 -2.27
CA THR A 193 0.58 -0.25 -3.08
C THR A 193 -0.82 0.34 -3.08
N GLY A 194 -1.01 1.57 -2.60
CA GLY A 194 -2.31 2.25 -2.65
C GLY A 194 -2.75 2.66 -4.07
N ILE A 195 -1.81 2.76 -5.01
CA ILE A 195 -2.07 2.91 -6.44
C ILE A 195 -1.08 2.03 -7.18
N VAL A 196 -1.58 1.06 -7.95
CA VAL A 196 -0.77 0.13 -8.74
C VAL A 196 -1.37 -0.01 -10.13
N GLY A 197 -0.63 0.45 -11.15
CA GLY A 197 -0.91 0.15 -12.54
C GLY A 197 -0.06 -1.02 -13.01
N ILE A 198 -0.67 -2.09 -13.52
CA ILE A 198 0.05 -3.30 -13.92
C ILE A 198 -0.65 -3.98 -15.11
N ASN A 199 0.13 -4.55 -16.01
CA ASN A 199 -0.39 -5.41 -17.06
C ASN A 199 -0.27 -6.90 -16.67
N LYS A 200 -0.99 -7.75 -17.39
CA LYS A 200 -1.02 -9.20 -17.18
C LYS A 200 0.41 -9.79 -17.19
N GLN A 201 1.24 -9.42 -18.16
CA GLN A 201 2.60 -9.96 -18.30
C GLN A 201 3.47 -9.62 -17.08
N SER A 202 3.49 -8.35 -16.66
CA SER A 202 4.27 -7.93 -15.48
C SER A 202 3.80 -8.62 -14.19
N LEU A 203 2.49 -8.89 -14.08
CA LEU A 203 1.93 -9.61 -12.96
C LEU A 203 2.35 -11.10 -12.95
N GLU A 204 2.38 -11.74 -14.13
CA GLU A 204 2.86 -13.11 -14.28
C GLU A 204 4.37 -13.21 -13.98
N GLU A 205 5.17 -12.26 -14.47
CA GLU A 205 6.60 -12.19 -14.17
C GLU A 205 6.86 -11.94 -12.67
N LEU A 206 6.02 -11.13 -12.01
CA LEU A 206 6.09 -10.88 -10.57
C LEU A 206 5.82 -12.14 -9.76
N ASP A 207 4.85 -12.98 -10.20
CA ASP A 207 4.50 -14.26 -9.56
C ASP A 207 4.50 -14.16 -8.03
N TYR A 208 3.65 -13.25 -7.52
CA TYR A 208 3.70 -12.78 -6.12
C TYR A 208 3.50 -13.90 -5.10
N PHE A 209 2.67 -14.88 -5.44
CA PHE A 209 2.33 -16.00 -4.57
C PHE A 209 3.13 -17.28 -4.84
N GLY A 210 4.07 -17.27 -5.81
CA GLY A 210 4.79 -18.47 -6.22
C GLY A 210 5.70 -19.09 -5.13
N ASP A 211 6.21 -18.24 -4.21
CA ASP A 211 7.09 -18.67 -3.10
C ASP A 211 6.57 -18.09 -1.75
N PHE A 212 5.25 -17.92 -1.66
CA PHE A 212 4.63 -17.17 -0.56
C PHE A 212 4.82 -17.82 0.80
N ASP A 213 4.68 -19.15 0.87
CA ASP A 213 4.85 -19.92 2.10
C ASP A 213 6.23 -19.67 2.72
N HIS A 214 7.26 -19.84 1.92
CA HIS A 214 8.64 -19.64 2.37
C HIS A 214 8.91 -18.17 2.73
N MET A 215 8.36 -17.22 1.99
CA MET A 215 8.53 -15.80 2.34
C MET A 215 7.85 -15.45 3.67
N ILE A 216 6.68 -16.00 3.96
CA ILE A 216 6.02 -15.81 5.26
C ILE A 216 6.81 -16.46 6.38
N GLU A 217 7.39 -17.65 6.14
CA GLU A 217 8.27 -18.34 7.09
C GLU A 217 9.50 -17.47 7.43
N VAL A 218 10.26 -17.02 6.43
CA VAL A 218 11.42 -16.13 6.62
C VAL A 218 11.05 -14.85 7.36
N MET A 219 9.93 -14.21 7.02
CA MET A 219 9.47 -13.01 7.73
C MET A 219 9.09 -13.31 9.19
N THR A 220 8.59 -14.52 9.47
CA THR A 220 8.28 -14.96 10.84
C THR A 220 9.57 -15.16 11.64
N GLU A 221 10.55 -15.83 11.09
CA GLU A 221 11.87 -16.02 11.71
C GLU A 221 12.55 -14.68 12.01
N LEU A 222 12.57 -13.76 11.04
CA LEU A 222 13.12 -12.42 11.23
C LEU A 222 12.41 -11.64 12.35
N LYS A 223 11.09 -11.85 12.50
CA LYS A 223 10.29 -11.22 13.55
C LYS A 223 10.57 -11.78 14.93
N GLU A 224 10.72 -13.10 15.03
CA GLU A 224 10.86 -13.83 16.30
C GLU A 224 12.31 -13.91 16.77
N GLU A 225 13.24 -14.21 15.89
CA GLU A 225 14.63 -14.52 16.25
C GLU A 225 15.57 -13.33 16.12
N GLN A 226 15.21 -12.30 15.40
CA GLN A 226 16.03 -11.12 15.10
C GLN A 226 17.54 -11.46 14.99
N PRO A 227 18.05 -11.68 13.78
CA PRO A 227 19.47 -11.97 13.58
C PRO A 227 20.37 -10.91 14.24
N SER A 228 21.46 -11.34 14.85
CA SER A 228 22.40 -10.46 15.58
C SER A 228 23.06 -9.36 14.72
N MET A 229 22.99 -9.52 13.38
CA MET A 229 23.50 -8.51 12.44
C MET A 229 22.66 -7.25 12.38
N TRP A 230 21.39 -7.30 12.83
CA TRP A 230 20.49 -6.17 12.81
C TRP A 230 20.57 -5.38 14.11
N PRO A 231 20.53 -4.05 14.06
CA PRO A 231 20.41 -3.25 15.27
C PRO A 231 19.16 -3.62 16.07
N SER A 232 19.29 -3.74 17.40
CA SER A 232 18.20 -4.17 18.29
C SER A 232 16.92 -3.33 18.18
N TYR A 233 17.06 -2.07 17.74
CA TYR A 233 15.92 -1.15 17.61
C TYR A 233 15.05 -1.41 16.37
N ILE A 234 15.49 -2.23 15.40
CA ILE A 234 14.69 -2.53 14.20
C ILE A 234 13.82 -3.78 14.34
N GLN A 235 14.01 -4.58 15.36
CA GLN A 235 13.22 -5.81 15.59
C GLN A 235 11.71 -5.56 15.56
N SER A 236 11.25 -4.48 16.19
CA SER A 236 9.83 -4.12 16.20
C SER A 236 9.29 -3.70 14.81
N TYR A 237 10.16 -3.50 13.83
CA TYR A 237 9.81 -3.17 12.48
C TYR A 237 9.60 -4.40 11.59
N PHE A 238 10.16 -5.56 11.98
CA PHE A 238 9.91 -6.78 11.22
C PHE A 238 8.44 -7.20 11.35
N GLY A 239 7.86 -7.60 10.24
CA GLY A 239 6.46 -8.02 10.17
C GLY A 239 6.03 -8.40 8.76
N TRP A 240 4.82 -8.91 8.67
CA TRP A 240 4.26 -9.43 7.43
C TRP A 240 3.50 -8.33 6.70
N ASP A 241 4.11 -7.78 5.66
CA ASP A 241 3.51 -6.66 4.93
C ASP A 241 3.67 -6.86 3.41
N ASN A 242 2.57 -6.65 2.72
CA ASN A 242 2.46 -6.88 1.28
C ASN A 242 3.41 -6.00 0.46
N GLU A 243 3.73 -4.80 0.90
CA GLU A 243 4.59 -3.86 0.18
C GLU A 243 6.07 -4.26 0.30
N THR A 244 6.44 -4.86 1.43
CA THR A 244 7.77 -5.49 1.62
C THR A 244 7.99 -6.61 0.61
N LEU A 245 7.05 -7.57 0.54
CA LEU A 245 7.12 -8.68 -0.41
C LEU A 245 7.13 -8.18 -1.86
N TRP A 246 6.33 -7.15 -2.16
CA TRP A 246 6.31 -6.53 -3.48
C TRP A 246 7.68 -5.96 -3.84
N GLY A 247 8.29 -5.20 -2.94
CA GLY A 247 9.62 -4.63 -3.13
C GLY A 247 10.70 -5.69 -3.33
N PHE A 248 10.71 -6.72 -2.49
CA PHE A 248 11.61 -7.87 -2.58
C PHE A 248 11.49 -8.59 -3.94
N LEU A 249 10.27 -8.95 -4.35
CA LEU A 249 10.04 -9.66 -5.61
C LEU A 249 10.42 -8.84 -6.83
N CYS A 250 10.18 -7.52 -6.81
CA CYS A 250 10.63 -6.65 -7.88
C CYS A 250 12.13 -6.70 -8.08
N VAL A 251 12.91 -6.78 -7.00
CA VAL A 251 14.37 -6.91 -7.08
C VAL A 251 14.77 -8.33 -7.48
N LYS A 252 14.25 -9.36 -6.80
CA LYS A 252 14.58 -10.77 -7.04
C LYS A 252 14.32 -11.18 -8.50
N LYS A 253 13.21 -10.71 -9.07
CA LYS A 253 12.77 -11.07 -10.43
C LYS A 253 13.09 -10.02 -11.48
N ASN A 254 13.81 -8.96 -11.11
CA ASN A 254 14.19 -7.85 -11.99
C ASN A 254 13.01 -7.23 -12.75
N ILE A 255 11.90 -7.01 -12.05
CA ILE A 255 10.67 -6.44 -12.63
C ILE A 255 10.88 -4.98 -13.01
N LYS A 256 10.44 -4.62 -14.21
CA LYS A 256 10.47 -3.23 -14.66
C LYS A 256 9.43 -2.39 -13.92
N VAL A 257 9.88 -1.29 -13.32
CA VAL A 257 9.05 -0.38 -12.54
C VAL A 257 9.16 1.03 -13.05
N GLN A 258 8.02 1.65 -13.36
CA GLN A 258 7.88 3.07 -13.62
C GLN A 258 7.48 3.76 -12.32
N LYS A 259 8.27 4.75 -11.88
CA LYS A 259 7.99 5.51 -10.66
C LYS A 259 6.88 6.52 -10.92
N ILE A 260 5.70 6.29 -10.34
CA ILE A 260 4.59 7.24 -10.43
C ILE A 260 4.99 8.58 -9.82
N ASP A 261 4.66 9.69 -10.49
CA ASP A 261 4.97 11.01 -9.99
C ASP A 261 4.07 11.44 -8.82
N GLN A 262 4.47 12.53 -8.15
CA GLN A 262 3.78 13.03 -6.98
C GLN A 262 2.37 13.60 -7.25
N PHE A 263 2.00 13.87 -8.49
CA PHE A 263 0.67 14.38 -8.83
C PHE A 263 -0.29 13.24 -9.14
N TRP A 264 0.21 12.17 -9.75
CA TRP A 264 -0.55 10.94 -9.96
C TRP A 264 -0.67 10.08 -8.71
N HIS A 265 0.14 10.33 -7.68
CA HIS A 265 0.00 9.72 -6.36
C HIS A 265 0.35 10.73 -5.27
N TYR A 266 -0.55 11.68 -5.05
CA TYR A 266 -0.35 12.70 -4.03
C TYR A 266 -0.75 12.18 -2.65
N PHE A 267 0.17 12.18 -1.68
CA PHE A 267 -0.12 11.83 -0.30
C PHE A 267 -0.64 13.03 0.48
N LEU A 268 -1.89 12.95 0.93
CA LEU A 268 -2.42 13.84 1.94
C LEU A 268 -2.25 13.17 3.30
N ASP A 269 -1.08 13.36 3.91
CA ASP A 269 -0.71 12.80 5.22
C ASP A 269 -0.85 13.85 6.33
N ARG A 270 -0.41 15.08 6.06
CA ARG A 270 -0.43 16.19 7.02
C ARG A 270 -0.97 17.47 6.40
N GLY A 271 -1.69 18.24 7.24
CA GLY A 271 -2.24 19.52 6.80
C GLY A 271 -3.41 19.38 5.85
N THR A 272 -3.69 20.46 5.12
CA THR A 272 -4.87 20.59 4.27
C THR A 272 -4.54 21.06 2.85
N PHE A 273 -3.25 21.23 2.55
CA PHE A 273 -2.81 21.72 1.24
C PHE A 273 -2.88 20.61 0.20
N ILE A 274 -3.59 20.86 -0.89
CA ILE A 274 -3.70 19.97 -2.05
C ILE A 274 -3.28 20.77 -3.29
N PRO A 275 -2.20 20.35 -3.98
CA PRO A 275 -1.78 20.98 -5.22
C PRO A 275 -2.88 20.89 -6.30
N LYS A 276 -3.10 21.97 -7.06
CA LYS A 276 -4.10 21.97 -8.16
C LYS A 276 -3.76 20.96 -9.26
N ALA A 277 -2.48 20.62 -9.41
CA ALA A 277 -2.02 19.63 -10.39
C ALA A 277 -2.25 18.17 -9.96
N SER A 278 -2.71 17.92 -8.72
CA SER A 278 -2.99 16.57 -8.24
C SER A 278 -4.01 15.86 -9.13
N LYS A 279 -3.78 14.58 -9.39
CA LYS A 279 -4.63 13.70 -10.20
C LYS A 279 -5.37 12.68 -9.34
N LEU A 280 -4.60 11.96 -8.50
CA LEU A 280 -5.09 10.97 -7.54
C LEU A 280 -4.56 11.36 -6.16
N ILE A 281 -5.46 11.65 -5.22
CA ILE A 281 -5.12 12.06 -3.85
C ILE A 281 -5.31 10.86 -2.93
N HIS A 282 -4.22 10.33 -2.38
CA HIS A 282 -4.25 9.27 -1.38
C HIS A 282 -4.34 9.90 0.02
N VAL A 283 -5.48 9.75 0.67
CA VAL A 283 -5.80 10.40 1.95
C VAL A 283 -5.28 9.53 3.10
N ILE A 284 -3.97 9.56 3.34
CA ILE A 284 -3.28 8.72 4.33
C ILE A 284 -3.82 8.97 5.75
N ASN A 285 -4.07 10.23 6.10
CA ASN A 285 -4.58 10.63 7.42
C ASN A 285 -6.10 10.44 7.59
N LYS A 286 -6.80 9.90 6.57
CA LYS A 286 -8.25 9.67 6.53
C LYS A 286 -9.11 10.92 6.77
N ASN A 287 -8.57 12.12 6.56
CA ASN A 287 -9.34 13.36 6.66
C ASN A 287 -10.09 13.65 5.35
N PHE A 288 -11.13 12.85 5.07
CA PHE A 288 -11.88 12.92 3.82
C PHE A 288 -12.68 14.23 3.68
N ALA A 289 -13.10 14.84 4.77
CA ALA A 289 -13.82 16.12 4.75
C ALA A 289 -12.99 17.23 4.10
N VAL A 290 -11.66 17.24 4.31
CA VAL A 290 -10.74 18.20 3.67
C VAL A 290 -10.74 18.05 2.17
N VAL A 291 -10.61 16.81 1.67
CA VAL A 291 -10.58 16.55 0.22
C VAL A 291 -11.93 16.84 -0.40
N ARG A 292 -13.03 16.48 0.27
CA ARG A 292 -14.39 16.76 -0.18
C ARG A 292 -14.62 18.26 -0.34
N SER A 293 -14.28 19.06 0.69
CA SER A 293 -14.37 20.52 0.62
C SER A 293 -13.49 21.12 -0.49
N TRP A 294 -12.30 20.54 -0.69
CA TRP A 294 -11.42 20.97 -1.77
C TRP A 294 -12.02 20.66 -3.15
N CYS A 295 -12.62 19.48 -3.34
CA CYS A 295 -13.33 19.13 -4.59
C CYS A 295 -14.48 20.07 -4.86
N GLU A 296 -15.33 20.36 -3.87
CA GLU A 296 -16.47 21.30 -3.98
C GLU A 296 -16.01 22.70 -4.39
N LYS A 297 -14.93 23.22 -3.79
CA LYS A 297 -14.36 24.54 -4.14
C LYS A 297 -13.77 24.61 -5.55
N ASN A 298 -13.38 23.48 -6.12
CA ASN A 298 -12.79 23.39 -7.46
C ASN A 298 -13.78 22.87 -8.52
N ASN A 299 -15.08 22.73 -8.19
CA ASN A 299 -16.14 22.22 -9.07
C ASN A 299 -15.83 20.84 -9.66
N LEU A 300 -15.33 19.94 -8.82
CA LEU A 300 -14.94 18.58 -9.18
C LEU A 300 -15.93 17.54 -8.64
#